data_cd01cadd55a5ba42fa4070f7f482ecd0
#
_entry.id   cd01cadd55a5ba42fa4070f7f482ecd0
#
_cell.length_a   1.000
_cell.length_b   1.000
_cell.length_c   1.000
_cell.angle_alpha   90.00
_cell.angle_beta   90.00
_cell.angle_gamma   90.00
#
_symmetry.space_group_name_H-M   'P 1'
#
loop_
_entity.id
_entity.type
_entity.pdbx_description
1 polymer ?
#
loop_
_entity_poly.entity_id
_entity_poly.type
_entity_poly.pdbx_seq_one_letter_code
_entity_poly.pdbx_strand_id
1 'polypeptide(L)'
;MKKFTITLALSILAVLLVATPCNAKGKAKHVVLIGLDGWGAYSVPKADIPTIKQLMADGAYTLEKRSALPSSSAINWASMFMGAGPELHGYTQWGSKTPELPSRELNQHGIFPTIFQLLRDAQPEAEIGCLYEWDGIKYLVDTLSLSHYAQAPDYNKHPEALCTMAETYIKKKQPALLAVCFDNPDHVGHQAGHNTPEYYAKLKELDT
;
A
#
# COMPACT_ATOMS: atom_id res chain seq x y z
N MET A 1 -34.49 -43.24 11.00
CA MET A 1 -34.27 -42.49 9.76
C MET A 1 -34.80 -41.04 9.84
N LYS A 2 -36.03 -40.77 10.29
CA LYS A 2 -36.59 -39.39 10.34
C LYS A 2 -35.82 -38.39 11.21
N LYS A 3 -35.26 -38.82 12.38
CA LYS A 3 -34.50 -37.94 13.30
C LYS A 3 -33.16 -37.46 12.69
N PHE A 4 -32.48 -38.31 11.93
CA PHE A 4 -31.19 -37.98 11.27
C PHE A 4 -31.39 -36.95 10.15
N THR A 5 -32.48 -37.03 9.41
CA THR A 5 -32.81 -36.10 8.32
C THR A 5 -33.16 -34.70 8.84
N ILE A 6 -33.84 -34.60 10.00
CA ILE A 6 -34.19 -33.32 10.63
C ILE A 6 -32.93 -32.62 11.18
N THR A 7 -32.01 -33.36 11.81
CA THR A 7 -30.77 -32.81 12.35
C THR A 7 -29.86 -32.28 11.22
N LEU A 8 -29.77 -33.00 10.09
CA LEU A 8 -28.98 -32.57 8.95
C LEU A 8 -29.59 -31.32 8.28
N ALA A 9 -30.92 -31.25 8.16
CA ALA A 9 -31.61 -30.09 7.61
C ALA A 9 -31.45 -28.83 8.49
N LEU A 10 -31.50 -28.96 9.81
CA LEU A 10 -31.25 -27.89 10.75
C LEU A 10 -29.79 -27.40 10.73
N SER A 11 -28.81 -28.31 10.55
CA SER A 11 -27.41 -27.95 10.43
C SER A 11 -27.12 -27.19 9.12
N ILE A 12 -27.73 -27.57 8.02
CA ILE A 12 -27.60 -26.87 6.72
C ILE A 12 -28.29 -25.48 6.78
N LEU A 13 -29.42 -25.38 7.44
CA LEU A 13 -30.15 -24.10 7.63
C LEU A 13 -29.34 -23.13 8.53
N ALA A 14 -28.68 -23.65 9.57
CA ALA A 14 -27.81 -22.83 10.43
C ALA A 14 -26.57 -22.32 9.71
N VAL A 15 -25.97 -23.11 8.79
CA VAL A 15 -24.84 -22.67 7.96
C VAL A 15 -25.27 -21.61 6.93
N LEU A 16 -26.47 -21.72 6.39
CA LEU A 16 -27.01 -20.73 5.44
C LEU A 16 -27.37 -19.38 6.13
N LEU A 17 -27.71 -19.40 7.41
CA LEU A 17 -28.04 -18.17 8.18
C LEU A 17 -26.78 -17.39 8.62
N VAL A 18 -25.61 -18.00 8.62
CA VAL A 18 -24.34 -17.32 8.99
C VAL A 18 -23.66 -16.68 7.76
N ALA A 19 -24.03 -17.08 6.54
CA ALA A 19 -23.60 -16.43 5.32
C ALA A 19 -24.42 -15.14 5.10
N THR A 20 -24.28 -14.14 5.97
CA THR A 20 -24.69 -12.78 5.62
C THR A 20 -23.87 -12.36 4.40
N PRO A 21 -24.47 -12.10 3.24
CA PRO A 21 -23.71 -11.53 2.15
C PRO A 21 -23.14 -10.22 2.66
N CYS A 22 -21.83 -10.10 2.70
CA CYS A 22 -21.18 -8.81 2.87
C CYS A 22 -21.60 -7.98 1.63
N ASN A 23 -22.69 -7.25 1.78
CA ASN A 23 -23.11 -6.28 0.79
C ASN A 23 -22.07 -5.16 0.80
N ALA A 24 -21.00 -5.35 0.04
CA ALA A 24 -20.10 -4.28 -0.30
C ALA A 24 -20.95 -3.18 -0.96
N LYS A 25 -21.25 -2.13 -0.22
CA LYS A 25 -21.99 -0.96 -0.70
C LYS A 25 -21.18 -0.34 -1.84
N GLY A 26 -21.47 -0.74 -3.06
CA GLY A 26 -20.90 -0.16 -4.28
C GLY A 26 -19.42 -0.44 -4.49
N LYS A 27 -18.97 -0.36 -5.74
CA LYS A 27 -17.54 -0.36 -6.06
C LYS A 27 -16.95 0.99 -5.62
N ALA A 28 -15.79 0.98 -4.97
CA ALA A 28 -15.04 2.20 -4.69
C ALA A 28 -14.74 2.91 -6.01
N LYS A 29 -15.04 4.20 -6.09
CA LYS A 29 -14.73 5.02 -7.27
C LYS A 29 -13.28 5.50 -7.26
N HIS A 30 -12.73 5.71 -6.08
CA HIS A 30 -11.39 6.22 -5.83
C HIS A 30 -10.72 5.39 -4.74
N VAL A 31 -9.46 5.04 -4.96
CA VAL A 31 -8.60 4.36 -4.00
C VAL A 31 -7.33 5.18 -3.85
N VAL A 32 -6.98 5.53 -2.60
CA VAL A 32 -5.70 6.15 -2.28
C VAL A 32 -4.91 5.17 -1.43
N LEU A 33 -3.77 4.72 -1.95
CA LEU A 33 -2.81 3.89 -1.25
C LEU A 33 -1.73 4.80 -0.65
N ILE A 34 -1.76 5.00 0.66
CA ILE A 34 -0.74 5.77 1.37
C ILE A 34 0.21 4.78 2.02
N GLY A 35 1.49 4.86 1.69
CA GLY A 35 2.54 4.06 2.29
C GLY A 35 3.55 4.94 3.03
N LEU A 36 3.89 4.52 4.25
CA LEU A 36 4.88 5.14 5.12
C LEU A 36 6.01 4.13 5.29
N ASP A 37 7.18 4.39 4.68
CA ASP A 37 8.32 3.46 4.76
C ASP A 37 8.86 3.36 6.18
N GLY A 38 9.33 2.18 6.57
CA GLY A 38 9.96 1.94 7.87
C GLY A 38 9.03 2.03 9.09
N TRP A 39 7.70 2.05 8.90
CA TRP A 39 6.79 2.15 10.04
C TRP A 39 6.54 0.78 10.69
N GLY A 40 7.06 0.61 11.90
CA GLY A 40 6.88 -0.60 12.68
C GLY A 40 5.58 -0.62 13.49
N ALA A 41 4.80 -1.71 13.37
CA ALA A 41 3.52 -1.89 14.06
C ALA A 41 3.60 -1.74 15.60
N TYR A 42 4.76 -2.05 16.19
CA TYR A 42 5.02 -1.90 17.63
C TYR A 42 4.87 -0.46 18.15
N SER A 43 5.00 0.52 17.25
CA SER A 43 4.91 1.95 17.60
C SER A 43 3.47 2.46 17.65
N VAL A 44 2.54 1.85 16.92
CA VAL A 44 1.16 2.31 16.80
C VAL A 44 0.46 2.51 18.14
N PRO A 45 0.54 1.59 19.13
CA PRO A 45 -0.10 1.79 20.44
C PRO A 45 0.51 2.95 21.23
N LYS A 46 1.79 3.28 21.00
CA LYS A 46 2.57 4.24 21.77
C LYS A 46 2.58 5.65 21.15
N ALA A 47 2.40 5.72 19.81
CA ALA A 47 2.49 6.99 19.09
C ALA A 47 1.28 7.90 19.33
N ASP A 48 1.54 9.21 19.30
CA ASP A 48 0.51 10.26 19.28
C ASP A 48 0.08 10.51 17.82
N ILE A 49 -0.83 9.66 17.34
CA ILE A 49 -1.32 9.60 15.96
C ILE A 49 -2.85 9.52 15.96
N PRO A 50 -3.54 10.59 16.36
CA PRO A 50 -5.00 10.59 16.53
C PRO A 50 -5.75 10.35 15.21
N THR A 51 -5.28 10.90 14.08
CA THR A 51 -5.91 10.74 12.77
C THR A 51 -5.89 9.29 12.32
N ILE A 52 -4.73 8.63 12.39
CA ILE A 52 -4.60 7.22 12.04
C ILE A 52 -5.41 6.33 12.99
N LYS A 53 -5.40 6.62 14.31
CA LYS A 53 -6.23 5.89 15.27
C LYS A 53 -7.72 6.04 14.98
N GLN A 54 -8.16 7.20 14.50
CA GLN A 54 -9.55 7.41 14.07
C GLN A 54 -9.85 6.58 12.81
N LEU A 55 -8.95 6.57 11.81
CA LEU A 55 -9.09 5.73 10.61
C LEU A 55 -9.15 4.23 10.98
N MET A 56 -8.36 3.79 11.97
CA MET A 56 -8.43 2.42 12.49
C MET A 56 -9.77 2.11 13.14
N ALA A 57 -10.37 3.06 13.85
CA ALA A 57 -11.67 2.90 14.49
C ALA A 57 -12.82 2.85 13.47
N ASP A 58 -12.72 3.61 12.39
CA ASP A 58 -13.75 3.71 11.35
C ASP A 58 -13.62 2.63 10.26
N GLY A 59 -12.47 1.96 10.18
CA GLY A 59 -12.13 1.01 9.14
C GLY A 59 -11.75 -0.37 9.64
N ALA A 60 -10.86 -1.03 8.90
CA ALA A 60 -10.27 -2.30 9.26
C ALA A 60 -8.74 -2.17 9.30
N TYR A 61 -8.11 -2.78 10.29
CA TYR A 61 -6.66 -2.73 10.44
C TYR A 61 -6.07 -4.06 10.93
N THR A 62 -4.77 -4.21 10.77
CA THR A 62 -3.99 -5.27 11.40
C THR A 62 -2.62 -4.73 11.83
N LEU A 63 -2.12 -5.20 12.96
CA LEU A 63 -0.76 -4.94 13.44
C LEU A 63 0.17 -6.15 13.27
N GLU A 64 -0.31 -7.21 12.61
CA GLU A 64 0.40 -8.47 12.44
C GLU A 64 0.99 -8.67 11.04
N LYS A 65 0.87 -7.65 10.17
CA LYS A 65 1.47 -7.68 8.81
C LYS A 65 3.00 -7.79 8.93
N ARG A 66 3.59 -8.68 8.16
CA ARG A 66 5.05 -8.83 8.04
C ARG A 66 5.55 -8.28 6.72
N SER A 67 6.78 -7.75 6.73
CA SER A 67 7.49 -7.40 5.51
C SER A 67 7.91 -8.65 4.73
N ALA A 68 8.09 -8.53 3.43
CA ALA A 68 8.80 -9.51 2.63
C ALA A 68 10.28 -9.53 3.04
N LEU A 69 10.93 -10.69 2.92
CA LEU A 69 12.34 -10.85 3.25
C LEU A 69 13.18 -11.00 1.96
N PRO A 70 14.39 -10.39 1.95
CA PRO A 70 14.98 -9.53 2.97
C PRO A 70 14.19 -8.22 3.11
N SER A 71 14.04 -7.73 4.36
CA SER A 71 13.26 -6.52 4.63
C SER A 71 14.03 -5.28 4.18
N SER A 72 13.68 -4.76 3.01
CA SER A 72 14.20 -3.49 2.50
C SER A 72 13.20 -2.80 1.58
N SER A 73 13.41 -1.52 1.32
CA SER A 73 12.43 -0.65 0.64
C SER A 73 12.05 -1.17 -0.75
N ALA A 74 13.00 -1.37 -1.67
CA ALA A 74 12.65 -1.81 -3.02
C ALA A 74 11.89 -3.14 -3.05
N ILE A 75 12.29 -4.11 -2.22
CA ILE A 75 11.65 -5.43 -2.15
C ILE A 75 10.20 -5.29 -1.68
N ASN A 76 9.98 -4.51 -0.61
CA ASN A 76 8.65 -4.41 -0.02
C ASN A 76 7.71 -3.52 -0.82
N TRP A 77 8.21 -2.43 -1.41
CA TRP A 77 7.41 -1.62 -2.34
C TRP A 77 7.05 -2.41 -3.60
N ALA A 78 8.01 -3.15 -4.20
CA ALA A 78 7.71 -4.05 -5.32
C ALA A 78 6.66 -5.09 -4.93
N SER A 79 6.83 -5.77 -3.79
CA SER A 79 5.89 -6.78 -3.31
C SER A 79 4.48 -6.21 -3.11
N MET A 80 4.37 -4.95 -2.65
CA MET A 80 3.10 -4.26 -2.46
C MET A 80 2.41 -3.93 -3.79
N PHE A 81 3.16 -3.38 -4.75
CA PHE A 81 2.60 -2.99 -6.05
C PHE A 81 2.33 -4.17 -6.97
N MET A 82 3.07 -5.26 -6.81
CA MET A 82 3.02 -6.46 -7.65
C MET A 82 2.19 -7.60 -7.04
N GLY A 83 1.83 -7.50 -5.76
CA GLY A 83 1.08 -8.54 -5.06
C GLY A 83 1.81 -9.88 -4.99
N ALA A 84 3.14 -9.88 -5.03
CA ALA A 84 4.00 -11.07 -5.14
C ALA A 84 5.24 -10.90 -4.26
N GLY A 85 5.89 -12.00 -3.90
CA GLY A 85 7.15 -11.98 -3.18
C GLY A 85 8.37 -11.85 -4.12
N PRO A 86 9.57 -11.60 -3.55
CA PRO A 86 10.80 -11.42 -4.33
C PRO A 86 11.18 -12.63 -5.18
N GLU A 87 10.77 -13.83 -4.81
CA GLU A 87 10.95 -15.06 -5.59
C GLU A 87 10.15 -15.08 -6.90
N LEU A 88 9.17 -14.18 -7.04
CA LEU A 88 8.34 -14.05 -8.24
C LEU A 88 8.70 -12.81 -9.04
N HIS A 89 8.79 -11.64 -8.39
CA HIS A 89 9.08 -10.40 -9.10
C HIS A 89 10.59 -10.14 -9.33
N GLY A 90 11.48 -10.81 -8.59
CA GLY A 90 12.92 -10.80 -8.81
C GLY A 90 13.69 -9.64 -8.19
N TYR A 91 13.05 -8.65 -7.57
CA TYR A 91 13.72 -7.57 -6.85
C TYR A 91 14.17 -8.07 -5.49
N THR A 92 15.49 -8.03 -5.22
CA THR A 92 16.08 -8.66 -4.04
C THR A 92 17.04 -7.77 -3.24
N GLN A 93 17.29 -6.53 -3.68
CA GLN A 93 18.19 -5.59 -3.03
C GLN A 93 17.52 -4.25 -2.74
N TRP A 94 18.08 -3.51 -1.78
CA TRP A 94 17.54 -2.22 -1.33
C TRP A 94 17.33 -1.22 -2.47
N GLY A 95 18.30 -1.03 -3.32
CA GLY A 95 18.27 0.00 -4.37
C GLY A 95 17.99 -0.55 -5.77
N SER A 96 17.33 -1.70 -5.88
CA SER A 96 17.02 -2.36 -7.15
C SER A 96 16.35 -1.42 -8.14
N LYS A 97 16.94 -1.23 -9.30
CA LYS A 97 16.36 -0.51 -10.45
C LYS A 97 15.81 -1.46 -11.50
N THR A 98 16.28 -2.67 -11.48
CA THR A 98 15.83 -3.81 -12.30
C THR A 98 15.88 -5.04 -11.40
N PRO A 99 15.05 -6.07 -11.66
CA PRO A 99 15.09 -7.29 -10.85
C PRO A 99 16.46 -7.99 -11.01
N GLU A 100 17.05 -8.42 -9.90
CA GLU A 100 18.33 -9.18 -9.87
C GLU A 100 18.10 -10.65 -10.26
N LEU A 101 16.91 -11.17 -10.01
CA LEU A 101 16.50 -12.49 -10.45
C LEU A 101 15.49 -12.37 -11.61
N PRO A 102 15.48 -13.31 -12.55
CA PRO A 102 14.46 -13.31 -13.60
C PRO A 102 13.07 -13.32 -13.01
N SER A 103 12.25 -12.31 -13.35
CA SER A 103 10.84 -12.29 -12.98
C SER A 103 10.12 -13.49 -13.58
N ARG A 104 9.23 -14.13 -12.83
CA ARG A 104 8.45 -15.29 -13.26
C ARG A 104 7.49 -14.99 -14.40
N GLU A 105 7.04 -13.75 -14.46
CA GLU A 105 6.11 -13.24 -15.45
C GLU A 105 6.49 -11.81 -15.79
N LEU A 106 6.28 -11.41 -17.03
CA LEU A 106 6.46 -10.04 -17.50
C LEU A 106 5.19 -9.62 -18.23
N ASN A 107 4.75 -8.40 -17.96
CA ASN A 107 3.70 -7.77 -18.75
C ASN A 107 4.24 -7.27 -20.11
N GLN A 108 3.38 -6.66 -20.89
CA GLN A 108 3.70 -6.09 -22.22
C GLN A 108 4.76 -4.99 -22.18
N HIS A 109 5.03 -4.42 -21.01
CA HIS A 109 6.04 -3.36 -20.80
C HIS A 109 7.37 -3.92 -20.26
N GLY A 110 7.47 -5.25 -20.09
CA GLY A 110 8.70 -5.91 -19.64
C GLY A 110 8.97 -5.82 -18.14
N ILE A 111 7.96 -5.52 -17.34
CA ILE A 111 8.00 -5.53 -15.88
C ILE A 111 7.03 -6.57 -15.32
N PHE A 112 7.27 -7.08 -14.11
CA PHE A 112 6.31 -7.95 -13.43
C PHE A 112 4.94 -7.24 -13.29
N PRO A 113 3.80 -7.93 -13.49
CA PRO A 113 2.48 -7.29 -13.43
C PRO A 113 2.25 -6.51 -12.14
N THR A 114 1.70 -5.29 -12.26
CA THR A 114 1.44 -4.39 -11.15
C THR A 114 -0.04 -4.08 -11.01
N ILE A 115 -0.46 -3.65 -9.81
CA ILE A 115 -1.84 -3.17 -9.58
C ILE A 115 -2.21 -2.02 -10.53
N PHE A 116 -1.24 -1.21 -10.96
CA PHE A 116 -1.45 -0.10 -11.90
C PHE A 116 -1.78 -0.61 -13.29
N GLN A 117 -1.00 -1.57 -13.80
CA GLN A 117 -1.25 -2.19 -15.10
C GLN A 117 -2.56 -2.96 -15.13
N LEU A 118 -2.86 -3.75 -14.08
CA LEU A 118 -4.13 -4.48 -13.99
C LEU A 118 -5.34 -3.55 -14.02
N LEU A 119 -5.25 -2.38 -13.35
CA LEU A 119 -6.29 -1.37 -13.41
C LEU A 119 -6.38 -0.73 -14.80
N ARG A 120 -5.25 -0.39 -15.43
CA ARG A 120 -5.19 0.19 -16.77
C ARG A 120 -5.83 -0.74 -17.80
N ASP A 121 -5.54 -2.04 -17.74
CA ASP A 121 -6.12 -3.04 -18.66
C ASP A 121 -7.63 -3.20 -18.47
N ALA A 122 -8.09 -3.15 -17.21
CA ALA A 122 -9.51 -3.25 -16.89
C ALA A 122 -10.29 -1.95 -17.17
N GLN A 123 -9.63 -0.80 -17.10
CA GLN A 123 -10.21 0.54 -17.28
C GLN A 123 -9.22 1.44 -18.04
N PRO A 124 -9.20 1.37 -19.38
CA PRO A 124 -8.20 2.08 -20.20
C PRO A 124 -8.15 3.60 -19.99
N GLU A 125 -9.26 4.23 -19.64
CA GLU A 125 -9.37 5.68 -19.41
C GLU A 125 -9.22 6.11 -17.95
N ALA A 126 -8.92 5.17 -17.04
CA ALA A 126 -8.78 5.49 -15.61
C ALA A 126 -7.62 6.45 -15.37
N GLU A 127 -7.83 7.49 -14.57
CA GLU A 127 -6.74 8.32 -14.06
C GLU A 127 -6.02 7.57 -12.94
N ILE A 128 -4.72 7.30 -13.13
CA ILE A 128 -3.90 6.47 -12.23
C ILE A 128 -2.63 7.25 -11.91
N GLY A 129 -2.36 7.51 -10.64
CA GLY A 129 -1.22 8.29 -10.19
C GLY A 129 -0.29 7.56 -9.23
N CYS A 130 0.99 7.97 -9.22
CA CYS A 130 1.98 7.58 -8.22
C CYS A 130 2.85 8.79 -7.86
N LEU A 131 2.81 9.20 -6.60
CA LEU A 131 3.60 10.30 -6.06
C LEU A 131 4.50 9.78 -4.96
N TYR A 132 5.76 10.20 -4.91
CA TYR A 132 6.73 9.60 -4.02
C TYR A 132 7.85 10.55 -3.62
N GLU A 133 8.47 10.28 -2.48
CA GLU A 133 9.66 10.98 -2.00
C GLU A 133 10.94 10.27 -2.44
N TRP A 134 11.05 8.96 -2.22
CA TRP A 134 12.22 8.19 -2.62
C TRP A 134 12.21 7.84 -4.11
N ASP A 135 13.26 8.26 -4.83
CA ASP A 135 13.40 8.08 -6.30
C ASP A 135 13.35 6.60 -6.76
N GLY A 136 13.65 5.66 -5.86
CA GLY A 136 13.60 4.22 -6.14
C GLY A 136 12.20 3.72 -6.55
N ILE A 137 11.14 4.37 -6.11
CA ILE A 137 9.75 3.98 -6.40
C ILE A 137 9.48 3.87 -7.91
N LYS A 138 10.00 4.79 -8.71
CA LYS A 138 9.76 4.81 -10.18
C LYS A 138 10.24 3.54 -10.91
N TYR A 139 11.15 2.78 -10.32
CA TYR A 139 11.66 1.54 -10.90
C TYR A 139 10.85 0.32 -10.51
N LEU A 140 9.90 0.48 -9.57
CA LEU A 140 9.09 -0.59 -8.99
C LEU A 140 7.63 -0.52 -9.46
N VAL A 141 7.28 0.51 -10.20
CA VAL A 141 5.96 0.73 -10.79
C VAL A 141 6.05 0.61 -12.30
N ASP A 142 4.97 0.17 -12.92
CA ASP A 142 4.83 0.22 -14.37
C ASP A 142 4.44 1.63 -14.79
N THR A 143 5.44 2.47 -15.07
CA THR A 143 5.23 3.88 -15.41
C THR A 143 4.42 4.09 -16.69
N LEU A 144 4.40 3.12 -17.62
CA LEU A 144 3.61 3.17 -18.84
C LEU A 144 2.12 2.92 -18.58
N SER A 145 1.77 2.36 -17.44
CA SER A 145 0.38 2.16 -17.00
C SER A 145 -0.17 3.36 -16.21
N LEU A 146 0.69 4.32 -15.83
CA LEU A 146 0.30 5.50 -15.07
C LEU A 146 -0.14 6.66 -15.97
N SER A 147 -1.12 7.44 -15.51
CA SER A 147 -1.47 8.75 -16.11
C SER A 147 -0.49 9.83 -15.65
N HIS A 148 0.02 9.70 -14.42
CA HIS A 148 0.95 10.65 -13.83
C HIS A 148 1.80 9.98 -12.77
N TYR A 149 3.10 10.29 -12.77
CA TYR A 149 3.98 9.99 -11.65
C TYR A 149 4.97 11.13 -11.45
N ALA A 150 5.30 11.41 -10.20
CA ALA A 150 6.23 12.48 -9.87
C ALA A 150 6.89 12.26 -8.53
N GLN A 151 8.17 12.63 -8.46
CA GLN A 151 8.92 12.72 -7.21
C GLN A 151 8.64 14.08 -6.54
N ALA A 152 8.37 14.05 -5.24
CA ALA A 152 8.28 15.27 -4.44
C ALA A 152 9.67 15.93 -4.28
N PRO A 153 9.74 17.24 -4.08
CA PRO A 153 10.96 17.90 -3.64
C PRO A 153 11.52 17.29 -2.35
N ASP A 154 12.80 17.59 -2.06
CA ASP A 154 13.50 17.14 -0.86
C ASP A 154 12.65 17.40 0.40
N TYR A 155 12.13 16.35 1.01
CA TYR A 155 11.24 16.40 2.19
C TYR A 155 11.91 16.98 3.44
N ASN A 156 13.24 17.01 3.52
CA ASN A 156 13.94 17.69 4.61
C ASN A 156 13.82 19.21 4.52
N LYS A 157 13.57 19.73 3.29
CA LYS A 157 13.37 21.17 3.04
C LYS A 157 11.89 21.51 2.85
N HIS A 158 11.11 20.56 2.38
CA HIS A 158 9.71 20.71 1.98
C HIS A 158 8.87 19.53 2.50
N PRO A 159 8.72 19.36 3.82
CA PRO A 159 8.05 18.18 4.39
C PRO A 159 6.59 18.04 3.98
N GLU A 160 5.92 19.16 3.63
CA GLU A 160 4.52 19.17 3.19
C GLU A 160 4.34 18.94 1.68
N ALA A 161 5.43 18.86 0.91
CA ALA A 161 5.35 18.90 -0.54
C ALA A 161 4.57 17.72 -1.12
N LEU A 162 4.81 16.50 -0.63
CA LEU A 162 4.12 15.31 -1.13
C LEU A 162 2.62 15.36 -0.83
N CYS A 163 2.23 15.81 0.37
CA CYS A 163 0.83 16.03 0.74
C CYS A 163 0.16 17.05 -0.19
N THR A 164 0.81 18.20 -0.42
CA THR A 164 0.31 19.25 -1.31
C THR A 164 0.15 18.76 -2.75
N MET A 165 1.10 17.97 -3.25
CA MET A 165 1.02 17.34 -4.57
C MET A 165 -0.16 16.37 -4.65
N ALA A 166 -0.33 15.50 -3.65
CA ALA A 166 -1.41 14.53 -3.60
C ALA A 166 -2.78 15.22 -3.53
N GLU A 167 -2.94 16.20 -2.66
CA GLU A 167 -4.16 16.99 -2.54
C GLU A 167 -4.52 17.69 -3.86
N THR A 168 -3.53 18.33 -4.49
CA THR A 168 -3.72 19.02 -5.76
C THR A 168 -4.13 18.04 -6.86
N TYR A 169 -3.47 16.89 -6.93
CA TYR A 169 -3.76 15.86 -7.92
C TYR A 169 -5.17 15.27 -7.73
N ILE A 170 -5.52 14.93 -6.49
CA ILE A 170 -6.87 14.42 -6.15
C ILE A 170 -7.94 15.43 -6.55
N LYS A 171 -7.79 16.72 -6.18
CA LYS A 171 -8.78 17.77 -6.49
C LYS A 171 -8.95 17.99 -7.98
N LYS A 172 -7.85 17.98 -8.74
CA LYS A 172 -7.87 18.29 -10.18
C LYS A 172 -8.24 17.10 -11.06
N LYS A 173 -7.81 15.90 -10.69
CA LYS A 173 -7.86 14.72 -11.56
C LYS A 173 -8.81 13.63 -11.08
N GLN A 174 -9.14 13.61 -9.79
CA GLN A 174 -10.02 12.60 -9.19
C GLN A 174 -9.60 11.16 -9.58
N PRO A 175 -8.35 10.75 -9.31
CA PRO A 175 -7.82 9.49 -9.79
C PRO A 175 -8.64 8.29 -9.29
N ALA A 176 -8.74 7.26 -10.14
CA ALA A 176 -9.32 5.97 -9.73
C ALA A 176 -8.37 5.25 -8.75
N LEU A 177 -7.06 5.39 -8.97
CA LEU A 177 -6.02 4.89 -8.05
C LEU A 177 -4.91 5.93 -7.93
N LEU A 178 -4.55 6.27 -6.70
CA LEU A 178 -3.37 7.08 -6.38
C LEU A 178 -2.53 6.36 -5.34
N ALA A 179 -1.26 6.12 -5.64
CA ALA A 179 -0.26 5.73 -4.65
C ALA A 179 0.50 6.99 -4.19
N VAL A 180 0.67 7.13 -2.86
CA VAL A 180 1.44 8.21 -2.21
C VAL A 180 2.46 7.55 -1.29
N CYS A 181 3.74 7.68 -1.60
CA CYS A 181 4.82 6.92 -0.98
C CYS A 181 5.76 7.85 -0.22
N PHE A 182 5.65 7.85 1.10
CA PHE A 182 6.52 8.60 2.00
C PHE A 182 7.78 7.80 2.33
N ASP A 183 8.92 8.47 2.38
CA ASP A 183 10.21 7.92 2.82
C ASP A 183 10.33 7.86 4.35
N ASN A 184 9.56 8.69 5.05
CA ASN A 184 9.47 8.68 6.50
C ASN A 184 8.35 7.72 6.98
N PRO A 185 8.51 7.15 8.18
CA PRO A 185 9.55 7.38 9.22
C PRO A 185 10.85 6.59 9.03
N ASP A 186 11.09 5.90 7.91
CA ASP A 186 12.31 5.12 7.68
C ASP A 186 13.58 5.96 7.79
N HIS A 187 13.60 7.12 7.13
CA HIS A 187 14.74 8.02 7.15
C HIS A 187 15.14 8.42 8.59
N VAL A 188 14.17 8.81 9.42
CA VAL A 188 14.45 9.13 10.83
C VAL A 188 14.85 7.89 11.61
N GLY A 189 14.27 6.73 11.30
CA GLY A 189 14.65 5.45 11.88
C GLY A 189 16.12 5.10 11.64
N HIS A 190 16.65 5.38 10.45
CA HIS A 190 18.07 5.20 10.12
C HIS A 190 18.97 6.20 10.83
N GLN A 191 18.54 7.44 11.02
CA GLN A 191 19.34 8.49 11.66
C GLN A 191 19.38 8.41 13.18
N ALA A 192 18.23 8.24 13.82
CA ALA A 192 18.06 8.31 15.26
C ALA A 192 17.77 6.97 15.93
N GLY A 193 17.45 5.95 15.12
CA GLY A 193 17.00 4.65 15.59
C GLY A 193 15.48 4.55 15.69
N HIS A 194 14.98 3.32 15.51
CA HIS A 194 13.59 3.01 15.72
C HIS A 194 13.25 3.01 17.22
N ASN A 195 12.00 3.34 17.56
CA ASN A 195 11.50 3.39 18.95
C ASN A 195 12.15 4.48 19.81
N THR A 196 12.65 5.54 19.19
CA THR A 196 13.25 6.74 19.84
C THR A 196 12.26 7.89 19.91
N PRO A 197 12.49 8.93 20.74
CA PRO A 197 11.66 10.13 20.76
C PRO A 197 11.54 10.80 19.39
N GLU A 198 12.63 10.86 18.62
CA GLU A 198 12.69 11.45 17.28
C GLU A 198 11.80 10.68 16.31
N TYR A 199 11.82 9.35 16.36
CA TYR A 199 10.95 8.49 15.55
C TYR A 199 9.47 8.73 15.88
N TYR A 200 9.11 8.85 17.16
CA TYR A 200 7.74 9.15 17.56
C TYR A 200 7.30 10.57 17.22
N ALA A 201 8.21 11.53 17.28
CA ALA A 201 7.95 12.91 16.86
C ALA A 201 7.63 12.95 15.35
N LYS A 202 8.37 12.18 14.53
CA LYS A 202 8.11 12.08 13.09
C LYS A 202 6.78 11.40 12.80
N LEU A 203 6.40 10.36 13.53
CA LEU A 203 5.08 9.73 13.38
C LEU A 203 3.94 10.71 13.68
N LYS A 204 4.10 11.55 14.72
CA LYS A 204 3.13 12.61 15.04
C LYS A 204 3.04 13.64 13.93
N GLU A 205 4.17 14.07 13.37
CA GLU A 205 4.21 15.00 12.23
C GLU A 205 3.49 14.44 11.01
N LEU A 206 3.68 13.15 10.70
CA LEU A 206 3.04 12.48 9.56
C LEU A 206 1.52 12.27 9.73
N ASP A 207 1.01 12.34 10.95
CA ASP A 207 -0.41 12.17 11.27
C ASP A 207 -1.22 13.47 11.13
N THR A 208 -0.56 14.65 11.01
CA THR A 208 -1.20 15.97 10.92
C THR A 208 -1.48 16.39 9.47
#